data_97555960f27e5906288e9c67519c7e55
#
_entry.id   97555960f27e5906288e9c67519c7e55
#
_cell.length_a   1.000
_cell.length_b   1.000
_cell.length_c   1.000
_cell.angle_alpha   90.00
_cell.angle_beta   90.00
_cell.angle_gamma   90.00
#
_symmetry.space_group_name_H-M   'P 1'
#
loop_
_entity.id
_entity.type
_entity.pdbx_description
1 polymer ?
#
loop_
_entity_poly.entity_id
_entity_poly.type
_entity_poly.pdbx_seq_one_letter_code
_entity_poly.pdbx_strand_id
1 'polypeptide(L)' 'GAIADLDKATSLKPEHAGAHELFGDALLRVGKEVEAAIQWRIAEELRKKKS' A
#
# COMPACT_ATOMS: atom_id res chain seq x y z
N GLY A 1 -5.74 -13.83 4.82
CA GLY A 1 -6.58 -12.64 4.95
C GLY A 1 -6.22 -11.57 3.94
N ALA A 2 -6.95 -10.45 3.99
CA ALA A 2 -6.76 -9.36 3.04
C ALA A 2 -5.34 -8.77 3.08
N ILE A 3 -4.77 -8.65 4.27
CA ILE A 3 -3.42 -8.10 4.41
C ILE A 3 -2.39 -9.00 3.75
N ALA A 4 -2.52 -10.31 3.91
CA ALA A 4 -1.60 -11.26 3.29
C ALA A 4 -1.68 -11.18 1.77
N ASP A 5 -2.90 -11.08 1.23
CA ASP A 5 -3.09 -10.97 -0.21
C ASP A 5 -2.52 -9.67 -0.76
N LEU A 6 -2.73 -8.56 -0.04
CA LEU A 6 -2.21 -7.26 -0.45
C LEU A 6 -0.69 -7.20 -0.35
N ASP A 7 -0.13 -7.84 0.67
CA ASP A 7 1.32 -7.92 0.81
C ASP A 7 1.93 -8.67 -0.37
N LYS A 8 1.30 -9.77 -0.77
CA LYS A 8 1.74 -10.53 -1.94
C LYS A 8 1.62 -9.69 -3.21
N ALA A 9 0.52 -8.97 -3.36
CA ALA A 9 0.32 -8.12 -4.53
C ALA A 9 1.38 -7.02 -4.63
N THR A 10 1.72 -6.38 -3.52
CA THR A 10 2.74 -5.34 -3.51
C THR A 10 4.14 -5.91 -3.72
N SER A 11 4.38 -7.15 -3.31
CA SER A 11 5.65 -7.82 -3.54
C SER A 11 5.84 -8.17 -5.01
N LEU A 12 4.75 -8.59 -5.68
CA LEU A 12 4.81 -8.93 -7.10
C LEU A 12 4.87 -7.69 -7.99
N LYS A 13 4.15 -6.63 -7.60
CA LYS A 13 4.12 -5.38 -8.35
C LYS A 13 4.31 -4.20 -7.40
N PRO A 14 5.52 -4.01 -6.87
CA PRO A 14 5.77 -2.97 -5.88
C PRO A 14 5.54 -1.55 -6.39
N GLU A 15 5.53 -1.35 -7.69
CA GLU A 15 5.30 -0.05 -8.30
C GLU A 15 3.83 0.26 -8.56
N HIS A 16 2.92 -0.63 -8.14
CA HIS A 16 1.50 -0.43 -8.35
C HIS A 16 0.90 0.41 -7.21
N ALA A 17 0.70 1.69 -7.48
CA ALA A 17 0.23 2.63 -6.45
C ALA A 17 -1.10 2.20 -5.84
N GLY A 18 -2.04 1.70 -6.65
CA GLY A 18 -3.33 1.25 -6.15
C GLY A 18 -3.22 0.13 -5.13
N ALA A 19 -2.27 -0.79 -5.32
CA ALA A 19 -2.06 -1.88 -4.37
C ALA A 19 -1.57 -1.36 -3.02
N HIS A 20 -0.67 -0.37 -3.03
CA HIS A 20 -0.17 0.23 -1.80
C HIS A 20 -1.26 0.99 -1.07
N GLU A 21 -2.16 1.66 -1.80
CA GLU A 21 -3.28 2.35 -1.17
C GLU A 21 -4.22 1.38 -0.48
N LEU A 22 -4.54 0.27 -1.12
CA LEU A 22 -5.38 -0.76 -0.53
C LEU A 22 -4.72 -1.40 0.68
N PHE A 23 -3.43 -1.62 0.59
CA PHE A 23 -2.67 -2.17 1.71
C PHE A 23 -2.72 -1.21 2.90
N GLY A 24 -2.51 0.08 2.65
CA GLY A 24 -2.60 1.09 3.70
C GLY A 24 -3.96 1.12 4.36
N ASP A 25 -5.03 1.03 3.56
CA ASP A 25 -6.39 1.03 4.08
C ASP A 25 -6.63 -0.19 4.99
N ALA A 26 -6.17 -1.36 4.56
CA ALA A 26 -6.29 -2.58 5.36
C ALA A 26 -5.50 -2.49 6.66
N LEU A 27 -4.30 -1.92 6.61
CA LEU A 27 -3.47 -1.73 7.79
C LEU A 27 -4.14 -0.79 8.79
N LEU A 28 -4.77 0.28 8.29
CA LEU A 28 -5.47 1.21 9.15
C LEU A 28 -6.60 0.53 9.90
N ARG A 29 -7.31 -0.38 9.23
CA ARG A 29 -8.43 -1.10 9.83
C ARG A 29 -8.00 -1.99 10.98
N VAL A 30 -6.80 -2.52 10.94
CA VAL A 30 -6.29 -3.36 12.03
C VAL A 30 -5.47 -2.57 13.04
N GLY A 31 -5.49 -1.24 12.95
CA GLY A 31 -4.85 -0.37 13.92
C GLY A 31 -3.38 -0.07 13.67
N LYS A 32 -2.86 -0.43 12.51
CA LYS A 32 -1.47 -0.18 12.15
C LYS A 32 -1.34 1.14 11.40
N GLU A 33 -1.60 2.23 12.10
CA GLU A 33 -1.66 3.56 11.49
C GLU A 33 -0.33 4.00 10.87
N VAL A 34 0.78 3.74 11.55
CA VAL A 34 2.10 4.14 11.05
C VAL A 34 2.41 3.41 9.75
N GLU A 35 2.18 2.10 9.73
CA GLU A 35 2.42 1.31 8.53
C GLU A 35 1.50 1.72 7.39
N ALA A 36 0.25 2.04 7.70
CA ALA A 36 -0.70 2.53 6.70
C ALA A 36 -0.19 3.82 6.05
N ALA A 37 0.32 4.74 6.86
CA ALA A 37 0.84 6.00 6.35
C ALA A 37 2.04 5.76 5.43
N ILE A 38 2.88 4.80 5.75
CA ILE A 38 4.03 4.45 4.92
C ILE A 38 3.56 3.96 3.55
N GLN A 39 2.55 3.11 3.52
CA GLN A 39 2.03 2.59 2.25
C GLN A 39 1.41 3.70 1.39
N TRP A 40 0.67 4.60 2.01
CA TRP A 40 0.08 5.73 1.29
C TRP A 40 1.16 6.65 0.73
N ARG A 41 2.24 6.85 1.46
CA ARG A 41 3.36 7.65 1.00
C ARG A 41 4.03 7.01 -0.22
N ILE A 42 4.23 5.71 -0.17
CA ILE A 42 4.78 4.97 -1.32
C ILE A 42 3.88 5.15 -2.54
N ALA A 43 2.58 5.02 -2.35
CA ALA A 43 1.62 5.20 -3.44
C ALA A 43 1.72 6.60 -4.05
N GLU A 44 1.84 7.61 -3.22
CA GLU A 44 1.96 8.98 -3.69
C GLU A 44 3.23 9.18 -4.50
N GLU A 45 4.34 8.64 -4.02
CA GLU A 45 5.61 8.74 -4.73
C GLU A 45 5.55 8.06 -6.10
N LEU A 46 4.91 6.90 -6.17
CA LEU A 46 4.76 6.18 -7.42
C LEU A 46 3.92 6.98 -8.41
N ARG A 47 2.89 7.65 -7.94
CA ARG A 47 2.05 8.49 -8.79
C ARG A 47 2.82 9.67 -9.35
N LYS A 48 3.68 10.28 -8.55
CA LYS A 48 4.52 11.38 -9.00
C LYS A 48 5.49 10.95 -10.09
N LYS A 49 6.02 9.75 -9.96
CA LYS A 49 6.95 9.24 -10.97
C LYS A 49 6.28 8.97 -12.31
N LYS A 50 5.01 8.64 -12.29
CA LYS A 50 4.28 8.34 -13.53
C LYS A 50 3.84 9.58 -14.28
N SER A 51 3.70 10.68 -13.59
CA SER A 51 3.29 11.92 -14.26
C SER A 51 4.51 12.70 -14.71
#